data_bc5ee414593affc574eb61cc4bb80b2a
#
_entry.id   bc5ee414593affc574eb61cc4bb80b2a
#
_cell.length_a   1.000
_cell.length_b   1.000
_cell.length_c   1.000
_cell.angle_alpha   90.00
_cell.angle_beta   90.00
_cell.angle_gamma   90.00
#
_symmetry.space_group_name_H-M   'P 1'
#
loop_
_entity.id
_entity.type
_entity.pdbx_description
1 polymer ?
#
loop_
_entity_poly.entity_id
_entity_poly.type
_entity_poly.pdbx_seq_one_letter_code
_entity_poly.pdbx_strand_id
1 'polypeptide(L)'
;MEKTGLGQVKNLIMLALADGKATKSELAVIAGIAAREQLTQEELDNLIDNPDSVHITLPDDDATRQRYLKDMVQLMMIDGDLNDTELSMCKLYAITLGFESTSVEQIVLEMAGHLDD
;
A
#
# COMPACT_ATOMS: atom_id res chain seq x y z
N MET A 1 -14.22 -16.94 -2.50
CA MET A 1 -13.16 -16.56 -1.53
C MET A 1 -12.35 -15.41 -2.11
N GLU A 2 -12.27 -14.32 -1.38
CA GLU A 2 -11.51 -13.17 -1.84
C GLU A 2 -10.01 -13.43 -1.72
N LYS A 3 -9.25 -12.92 -2.70
CA LYS A 3 -7.80 -13.00 -2.66
C LYS A 3 -7.27 -12.02 -1.61
N THR A 4 -6.25 -12.42 -0.87
CA THR A 4 -5.59 -11.53 0.11
C THR A 4 -5.09 -10.26 -0.58
N GLY A 5 -4.59 -10.40 -1.81
CA GLY A 5 -4.10 -9.28 -2.60
C GLY A 5 -5.16 -8.22 -2.91
N LEU A 6 -6.45 -8.58 -2.96
CA LEU A 6 -7.52 -7.59 -3.15
C LEU A 6 -7.54 -6.56 -2.01
N GLY A 7 -7.39 -7.03 -0.77
CA GLY A 7 -7.32 -6.14 0.39
C GLY A 7 -6.10 -5.24 0.35
N GLN A 8 -4.95 -5.79 -0.07
CA GLN A 8 -3.73 -4.99 -0.20
C GLN A 8 -3.90 -3.90 -1.24
N VAL A 9 -4.41 -4.23 -2.43
CA VAL A 9 -4.61 -3.24 -3.49
C VAL A 9 -5.65 -2.21 -3.08
N LYS A 10 -6.71 -2.62 -2.38
CA LYS A 10 -7.67 -1.67 -1.82
C LYS A 10 -7.00 -0.64 -0.92
N ASN A 11 -6.14 -1.09 0.00
CA ASN A 11 -5.42 -0.18 0.90
C ASN A 11 -4.52 0.78 0.15
N LEU A 12 -3.85 0.29 -0.90
CA LEU A 12 -2.99 1.15 -1.72
C LEU A 12 -3.80 2.21 -2.45
N ILE A 13 -4.96 1.85 -2.98
CA ILE A 13 -5.86 2.80 -3.65
C ILE A 13 -6.33 3.86 -2.65
N MET A 14 -6.72 3.45 -1.44
CA MET A 14 -7.18 4.39 -0.42
C MET A 14 -6.06 5.33 0.00
N LEU A 15 -4.83 4.82 0.13
CA LEU A 15 -3.68 5.66 0.43
C LEU A 15 -3.44 6.69 -0.68
N ALA A 16 -3.47 6.25 -1.93
CA ALA A 16 -3.25 7.12 -3.08
C ALA A 16 -4.31 8.23 -3.18
N LEU A 17 -5.54 7.94 -2.74
CA LEU A 17 -6.65 8.90 -2.77
C LEU A 17 -6.74 9.77 -1.51
N ALA A 18 -5.86 9.56 -0.54
CA ALA A 18 -5.94 10.23 0.76
C ALA A 18 -5.85 11.76 0.65
N ASP A 19 -5.10 12.27 -0.33
CA ASP A 19 -4.99 13.70 -0.58
C ASP A 19 -5.89 14.17 -1.75
N GLY A 20 -6.86 13.35 -2.12
CA GLY A 20 -7.92 13.68 -3.06
C GLY A 20 -7.77 13.10 -4.46
N LYS A 21 -6.58 12.78 -4.90
CA LYS A 21 -6.37 12.36 -6.29
C LYS A 21 -5.10 11.52 -6.43
N ALA A 22 -5.24 10.32 -7.01
CA ALA A 22 -4.09 9.47 -7.29
C ALA A 22 -3.33 10.00 -8.52
N THR A 23 -2.00 10.06 -8.42
CA THR A 23 -1.16 10.45 -9.54
C THR A 23 -0.95 9.28 -10.50
N LYS A 24 -0.45 9.57 -11.71
CA LYS A 24 -0.11 8.52 -12.67
C LYS A 24 0.97 7.58 -12.12
N SER A 25 1.95 8.13 -11.40
CA SER A 25 3.02 7.33 -10.79
C SER A 25 2.46 6.38 -9.74
N GLU A 26 1.55 6.87 -8.90
CA GLU A 26 0.89 6.05 -7.89
C GLU A 26 0.07 4.93 -8.52
N LEU A 27 -0.70 5.26 -9.55
CA LEU A 27 -1.51 4.26 -10.27
C LEU A 27 -0.65 3.20 -10.94
N ALA A 28 0.51 3.59 -11.48
CA ALA A 28 1.45 2.65 -12.09
C ALA A 28 2.00 1.65 -11.06
N VAL A 29 2.35 2.12 -9.85
CA VAL A 29 2.80 1.25 -8.76
C VAL A 29 1.68 0.30 -8.35
N ILE A 30 0.47 0.82 -8.20
CA ILE A 30 -0.69 -0.01 -7.82
C ILE A 30 -0.94 -1.08 -8.87
N ALA A 31 -0.88 -0.74 -10.15
CA ALA A 31 -1.08 -1.70 -11.23
C ALA A 31 -0.03 -2.81 -11.21
N GLY A 32 1.24 -2.45 -10.95
CA GLY A 32 2.33 -3.43 -10.83
C GLY A 32 2.11 -4.38 -9.67
N ILE A 33 1.69 -3.86 -8.52
CA ILE A 33 1.40 -4.68 -7.34
C ILE A 33 0.18 -5.57 -7.59
N ALA A 34 -0.85 -5.03 -8.23
CA ALA A 34 -2.04 -5.81 -8.59
C ALA A 34 -1.65 -7.00 -9.48
N ALA A 35 -0.79 -6.79 -10.45
CA ALA A 35 -0.29 -7.86 -11.31
C ALA A 35 0.50 -8.91 -10.51
N ARG A 36 1.35 -8.46 -9.59
CA ARG A 36 2.09 -9.38 -8.71
C ARG A 36 1.13 -10.24 -7.88
N GLU A 37 0.03 -9.66 -7.40
CA GLU A 37 -0.97 -10.36 -6.60
C GLU A 37 -1.99 -11.10 -7.45
N GLN A 38 -1.77 -11.17 -8.77
CA GLN A 38 -2.58 -11.94 -9.72
C GLN A 38 -4.03 -11.43 -9.85
N LEU A 39 -4.22 -10.13 -9.68
CA LEU A 39 -5.51 -9.51 -9.96
C LEU A 39 -5.69 -9.35 -11.46
N THR A 40 -6.92 -9.56 -11.93
CA THR A 40 -7.28 -9.25 -13.31
C THR A 40 -7.50 -7.74 -13.45
N GLN A 41 -7.45 -7.25 -14.69
CA GLN A 41 -7.75 -5.84 -14.97
C GLN A 41 -9.16 -5.48 -14.49
N GLU A 42 -10.12 -6.38 -14.67
CA GLU A 42 -11.48 -6.17 -14.20
C GLU A 42 -11.56 -6.02 -12.69
N GLU A 43 -10.83 -6.87 -11.95
CA GLU A 43 -10.77 -6.77 -10.48
C GLU A 43 -10.16 -5.43 -10.05
N LEU A 44 -9.09 -4.99 -10.70
CA LEU A 44 -8.46 -3.72 -10.38
C LEU A 44 -9.41 -2.54 -10.68
N ASP A 45 -10.05 -2.55 -11.83
CA ASP A 45 -10.99 -1.50 -12.22
C ASP A 45 -12.16 -1.40 -11.24
N ASN A 46 -12.68 -2.55 -10.79
CA ASN A 46 -13.75 -2.58 -9.79
C ASN A 46 -13.30 -1.99 -8.46
N LEU A 47 -12.06 -2.25 -8.05
CA LEU A 47 -11.53 -1.69 -6.81
C LEU A 47 -11.36 -0.18 -6.90
N ILE A 48 -10.92 0.33 -8.03
CA ILE A 48 -10.76 1.77 -8.24
C ILE A 48 -12.12 2.47 -8.20
N ASP A 49 -13.14 1.86 -8.85
CA ASP A 49 -14.48 2.43 -8.90
C ASP A 49 -15.22 2.30 -7.58
N ASN A 50 -14.97 1.22 -6.84
CA ASN A 50 -15.72 0.93 -5.62
C ASN A 50 -14.82 0.19 -4.61
N PRO A 51 -13.90 0.91 -3.94
CA PRO A 51 -12.98 0.29 -2.97
C PRO A 51 -13.69 -0.41 -1.82
N ASP A 52 -14.88 0.04 -1.46
CA ASP A 52 -15.63 -0.52 -0.33
C ASP A 52 -16.22 -1.90 -0.64
N SER A 53 -16.16 -2.35 -1.89
CA SER A 53 -16.71 -3.65 -2.28
C SER A 53 -15.90 -4.84 -1.74
N VAL A 54 -14.69 -4.60 -1.22
CA VAL A 54 -13.78 -5.64 -0.77
C VAL A 54 -13.46 -5.46 0.72
N HIS A 55 -13.52 -6.54 1.47
CA HIS A 55 -13.09 -6.57 2.86
C HIS A 55 -11.58 -6.82 2.94
N ILE A 56 -10.93 -6.20 3.92
CA ILE A 56 -9.49 -6.39 4.14
C ILE A 56 -9.28 -7.75 4.80
N THR A 57 -8.45 -8.59 4.17
CA THR A 57 -8.01 -9.85 4.74
C THR A 57 -6.50 -9.76 4.97
N LEU A 58 -6.07 -9.96 6.21
CA LEU A 58 -4.65 -9.87 6.54
C LEU A 58 -3.94 -11.17 6.17
N PRO A 59 -2.71 -11.10 5.63
CA PRO A 59 -1.94 -12.31 5.37
C PRO A 59 -1.51 -12.98 6.67
N ASP A 60 -1.33 -14.30 6.62
CA ASP A 60 -0.98 -15.09 7.80
C ASP A 60 0.51 -15.10 8.10
N ASP A 61 1.36 -14.93 7.09
CA ASP A 61 2.81 -15.03 7.28
C ASP A 61 3.48 -13.66 7.40
N ASP A 62 4.52 -13.61 8.24
CA ASP A 62 5.23 -12.36 8.52
C ASP A 62 5.91 -11.78 7.29
N ALA A 63 6.45 -12.62 6.42
CA ALA A 63 7.14 -12.15 5.21
C ALA A 63 6.19 -11.38 4.30
N THR A 64 4.97 -11.89 4.11
CA THR A 64 3.96 -11.22 3.31
C THR A 64 3.49 -9.93 3.96
N ARG A 65 3.31 -9.94 5.30
CA ARG A 65 2.92 -8.74 6.05
C ARG A 65 3.98 -7.65 5.90
N GLN A 66 5.26 -7.99 6.01
CA GLN A 66 6.35 -7.04 5.82
C GLN A 66 6.37 -6.48 4.40
N ARG A 67 6.17 -7.34 3.41
CA ARG A 67 6.13 -6.92 2.01
C ARG A 67 4.98 -5.95 1.77
N TYR A 68 3.81 -6.22 2.33
CA TYR A 68 2.64 -5.35 2.20
C TYR A 68 2.87 -3.99 2.85
N LEU A 69 3.52 -3.96 4.01
CA LEU A 69 3.86 -2.69 4.65
C LEU A 69 4.86 -1.90 3.80
N LYS A 70 5.86 -2.57 3.23
CA LYS A 70 6.83 -1.92 2.34
C LYS A 70 6.16 -1.36 1.10
N ASP A 71 5.16 -2.07 0.55
CA ASP A 71 4.38 -1.58 -0.59
C ASP A 71 3.70 -0.24 -0.26
N MET A 72 3.10 -0.15 0.93
CA MET A 72 2.43 1.07 1.37
C MET A 72 3.41 2.22 1.52
N VAL A 73 4.56 1.96 2.14
CA VAL A 73 5.59 2.99 2.32
C VAL A 73 6.17 3.43 0.98
N GLN A 74 6.41 2.48 0.08
CA GLN A 74 6.90 2.79 -1.26
C GLN A 74 5.94 3.72 -2.00
N LEU A 75 4.65 3.43 -1.94
CA LEU A 75 3.63 4.26 -2.58
C LEU A 75 3.62 5.66 -1.98
N MET A 76 3.71 5.76 -0.66
CA MET A 76 3.77 7.04 0.03
C MET A 76 4.96 7.88 -0.42
N MET A 77 6.10 7.25 -0.69
CA MET A 77 7.34 7.95 -1.02
C MET A 77 7.53 8.25 -2.49
N ILE A 78 6.65 7.74 -3.36
CA ILE A 78 6.90 7.81 -4.81
C ILE A 78 6.95 9.24 -5.35
N ASP A 79 6.20 10.15 -4.74
CA ASP A 79 6.16 11.55 -5.16
C ASP A 79 7.21 12.41 -4.45
N GLY A 80 7.97 11.82 -3.54
CA GLY A 80 8.99 12.54 -2.79
C GLY A 80 8.48 13.39 -1.63
N ASP A 81 7.17 13.51 -1.49
CA ASP A 81 6.54 14.26 -0.39
C ASP A 81 5.99 13.31 0.67
N LEU A 82 6.44 13.49 1.91
CA LEU A 82 5.90 12.74 3.04
C LEU A 82 4.71 13.51 3.60
N ASN A 83 3.53 13.17 3.12
CA ASN A 83 2.28 13.78 3.56
C ASN A 83 1.89 13.20 4.93
N ASP A 84 1.52 14.07 5.89
CA ASP A 84 1.16 13.63 7.23
C ASP A 84 -0.03 12.68 7.25
N THR A 85 -1.01 12.90 6.38
CA THR A 85 -2.18 12.02 6.27
C THR A 85 -1.77 10.64 5.80
N GLU A 86 -0.93 10.58 4.76
CA GLU A 86 -0.45 9.30 4.23
C GLU A 86 0.44 8.57 5.23
N LEU A 87 1.30 9.33 5.93
CA LEU A 87 2.15 8.75 6.97
C LEU A 87 1.31 8.13 8.09
N SER A 88 0.26 8.84 8.52
CA SER A 88 -0.65 8.33 9.55
C SER A 88 -1.37 7.05 9.10
N MET A 89 -1.79 6.99 7.83
CA MET A 89 -2.43 5.80 7.27
C MET A 89 -1.46 4.61 7.26
N CYS A 90 -0.22 4.84 6.86
CA CYS A 90 0.81 3.79 6.87
C CYS A 90 1.06 3.27 8.29
N LYS A 91 1.13 4.17 9.27
CA LYS A 91 1.32 3.79 10.68
C LYS A 91 0.15 2.96 11.20
N LEU A 92 -1.08 3.35 10.89
CA LEU A 92 -2.26 2.57 11.26
C LEU A 92 -2.24 1.19 10.61
N TYR A 93 -1.85 1.14 9.34
CA TYR A 93 -1.76 -0.13 8.64
C TYR A 93 -0.68 -1.04 9.26
N ALA A 94 0.46 -0.46 9.64
CA ALA A 94 1.51 -1.21 10.34
C ALA A 94 0.97 -1.86 11.62
N ILE A 95 0.25 -1.09 12.42
CA ILE A 95 -0.35 -1.59 13.67
C ILE A 95 -1.35 -2.72 13.37
N THR A 96 -2.17 -2.54 12.33
CA THR A 96 -3.15 -3.55 11.91
C THR A 96 -2.46 -4.85 11.51
N LEU A 97 -1.29 -4.77 10.88
CA LEU A 97 -0.50 -5.93 10.48
C LEU A 97 0.25 -6.58 11.66
N GLY A 98 0.23 -5.97 12.84
CA GLY A 98 0.91 -6.49 14.01
C GLY A 98 2.29 -5.92 14.25
N PHE A 99 2.67 -4.87 13.54
CA PHE A 99 3.95 -4.18 13.73
C PHE A 99 3.79 -2.96 14.60
N GLU A 100 4.89 -2.39 15.05
CA GLU A 100 4.91 -1.11 15.75
C GLU A 100 4.81 0.03 14.73
N SER A 101 4.23 1.15 15.13
CA SER A 101 4.12 2.32 14.25
C SER A 101 5.49 2.83 13.81
N THR A 102 6.52 2.66 14.65
CA THR A 102 7.91 3.04 14.33
C THR A 102 8.48 2.24 13.18
N SER A 103 7.93 1.08 12.86
CA SER A 103 8.37 0.26 11.72
C SER A 103 8.28 1.03 10.40
N VAL A 104 7.27 1.89 10.26
CA VAL A 104 7.11 2.72 9.06
C VAL A 104 8.32 3.64 8.89
N GLU A 105 8.73 4.30 9.97
CA GLU A 105 9.88 5.22 9.94
C GLU A 105 11.17 4.48 9.61
N GLN A 106 11.35 3.27 10.13
CA GLN A 106 12.51 2.43 9.82
C GLN A 106 12.55 2.08 8.34
N ILE A 107 11.42 1.71 7.75
CA ILE A 107 11.35 1.38 6.32
C ILE A 107 11.65 2.62 5.48
N VAL A 108 11.13 3.77 5.86
CA VAL A 108 11.42 5.04 5.18
C VAL A 108 12.93 5.29 5.16
N LEU A 109 13.58 5.12 6.30
CA LEU A 109 15.03 5.31 6.40
C LEU A 109 15.80 4.32 5.54
N GLU A 110 15.39 3.06 5.52
CA GLU A 110 16.03 2.03 4.67
C GLU A 110 15.92 2.39 3.19
N MET A 111 14.75 2.80 2.76
CA MET A 111 14.51 3.16 1.36
C MET A 111 15.30 4.42 0.97
N ALA A 112 15.31 5.42 1.85
CA ALA A 112 16.08 6.64 1.63
C ALA A 112 17.58 6.36 1.57
N GLY A 113 18.07 5.47 2.43
CA GLY A 113 19.48 5.06 2.42
C GLY A 113 19.89 4.38 1.12
N HIS A 114 19.00 3.60 0.52
CA HIS A 114 19.25 2.97 -0.78
C HIS A 114 19.36 3.98 -1.91
N LEU A 115 18.67 5.11 -1.80
CA LEU A 115 18.70 6.14 -2.83
C LEU A 115 19.97 6.98 -2.79
N ASP A 116 20.65 7.00 -1.64
CA ASP A 116 21.87 7.80 -1.43
C ASP A 116 23.16 7.07 -1.81
N ASP A 117 23.05 5.80 -2.14
CA ASP A 117 24.23 4.99 -2.51
C ASP A 117 24.55 5.07 -4.00
#